data_a96ea39684882134ac34e175b67b9098
#
_entry.id   a96ea39684882134ac34e175b67b9098
#
_cell.length_a   1.000
_cell.length_b   1.000
_cell.length_c   1.000
_cell.angle_alpha   90.00
_cell.angle_beta   90.00
_cell.angle_gamma   90.00
#
_symmetry.space_group_name_H-M   'P 1'
#
loop_
_entity.id
_entity.type
_entity.pdbx_description
1 polymer ?
#
loop_
_entity_poly.entity_id
_entity_poly.type
_entity_poly.pdbx_seq_one_letter_code
_entity_poly.pdbx_strand_id
1 'polypeptide(L)'
;MNWEKLQNGSDIRGVALEGIEGEHVNLTPEVIETIAKSFVRWIRNTIGCQTPKIAIGTDSRLSGATIKNAFIKGAVEAGADIIDCSLASTPAMFMTTVNDDVQATASVMVTASHLPYNRNGLKFFTPKGGLDNRDIADILDIAERVDYAYDGAAGHSATLDFMTIYSSHIADYICQGVHADDYEHPLKGMHIVVDAGNGGGGFFERILSQLGADTKGSQFLDPDGRFPNHIPNPENDEAMASVCRAVADSNADLGVIFDTDVDRSAIIGRNGEPINRNALIALIASVILEEHPHSTIVTDSVTSDGLADFISRKGGRHHRYRRGYKNVINEGIRLNEAGEECWLAIETSGHAALRENYFLDDGAYLAAKLIVYAAKLFREGRQVHEAIASLKQPLESKEIRIKLADPDFKAYGAAKLEEAKVKAATMSGWNIVEPNYEGLRVSCTNADEDGWWLLRMSLHDPVMPLNIESNVEGGVAAIERKLRELGVLLN
;
A
#
# COMPACT_ATOMS: atom_id res chain seq x y z
N MET A 1 -14.53 2.86 -27.07
CA MET A 1 -13.57 2.47 -26.04
C MET A 1 -14.32 1.72 -24.96
N ASN A 2 -13.73 0.73 -24.28
CA ASN A 2 -14.36 0.09 -23.11
C ASN A 2 -13.80 0.76 -21.84
N TRP A 3 -14.58 1.70 -21.28
CA TRP A 3 -14.19 2.48 -20.11
C TRP A 3 -14.07 1.63 -18.84
N GLU A 4 -14.93 0.64 -18.68
CA GLU A 4 -14.94 -0.29 -17.53
C GLU A 4 -13.62 -1.02 -17.35
N LYS A 5 -12.90 -1.32 -18.46
CA LYS A 5 -11.58 -1.96 -18.42
C LYS A 5 -10.47 -1.08 -17.86
N LEU A 6 -10.69 0.22 -17.72
CA LEU A 6 -9.74 1.13 -17.07
C LEU A 6 -9.89 1.13 -15.55
N GLN A 7 -11.01 0.64 -15.02
CA GLN A 7 -11.16 0.53 -13.57
C GLN A 7 -10.31 -0.59 -13.00
N ASN A 8 -9.49 -0.24 -12.03
CA ASN A 8 -8.68 -1.18 -11.25
C ASN A 8 -8.90 -0.89 -9.76
N GLY A 9 -9.94 -1.51 -9.19
CA GLY A 9 -10.35 -1.19 -7.83
C GLY A 9 -10.77 0.27 -7.69
N SER A 10 -10.13 0.98 -6.77
CA SER A 10 -10.33 2.40 -6.48
C SER A 10 -9.47 3.34 -7.35
N ASP A 11 -8.80 2.81 -8.37
CA ASP A 11 -7.91 3.55 -9.28
C ASP A 11 -8.37 3.42 -10.74
N ILE A 12 -7.87 4.31 -11.58
CA ILE A 12 -7.87 4.13 -13.04
C ILE A 12 -6.49 3.67 -13.46
N ARG A 13 -6.39 2.55 -14.21
CA ARG A 13 -5.11 2.04 -14.71
C ARG A 13 -5.21 1.55 -16.15
N GLY A 14 -4.11 1.68 -16.90
CA GLY A 14 -4.05 1.22 -18.29
C GLY A 14 -2.64 1.09 -18.82
N VAL A 15 -2.55 0.75 -20.09
CA VAL A 15 -1.31 0.74 -20.87
C VAL A 15 -1.07 2.14 -21.43
N ALA A 16 0.03 2.77 -21.03
CA ALA A 16 0.38 4.13 -21.41
C ALA A 16 1.50 4.20 -22.47
N LEU A 17 2.31 3.14 -22.60
CA LEU A 17 3.39 3.03 -23.56
C LEU A 17 3.34 1.67 -24.25
N GLU A 18 3.74 1.64 -25.51
CA GLU A 18 4.02 0.39 -26.25
C GLU A 18 5.30 -0.28 -25.71
N GLY A 19 5.50 -1.55 -26.02
CA GLY A 19 6.75 -2.27 -25.74
C GLY A 19 6.60 -3.62 -25.06
N ILE A 20 5.39 -4.00 -24.69
CA ILE A 20 5.07 -5.36 -24.20
C ILE A 20 4.14 -6.04 -25.21
N GLU A 21 4.54 -7.20 -25.69
CA GLU A 21 3.77 -7.96 -26.68
C GLU A 21 2.37 -8.29 -26.17
N GLY A 22 1.36 -8.03 -27.01
CA GLY A 22 -0.05 -8.25 -26.68
C GLY A 22 -0.70 -7.16 -25.83
N GLU A 23 0.05 -6.12 -25.41
CA GLU A 23 -0.48 -4.96 -24.70
C GLU A 23 -0.53 -3.73 -25.62
N HIS A 24 -1.72 -3.17 -25.82
CA HIS A 24 -1.93 -1.98 -26.64
C HIS A 24 -2.27 -0.78 -25.77
N VAL A 25 -1.72 0.39 -26.16
CA VAL A 25 -2.00 1.65 -25.46
C VAL A 25 -3.48 1.94 -25.44
N ASN A 26 -4.03 2.12 -24.26
CA ASN A 26 -5.43 2.48 -24.00
C ASN A 26 -5.56 3.71 -23.08
N LEU A 27 -4.46 4.17 -22.51
CA LEU A 27 -4.39 5.37 -21.67
C LEU A 27 -3.76 6.52 -22.48
N THR A 28 -4.45 6.92 -23.57
CA THR A 28 -3.97 7.99 -24.48
C THR A 28 -4.25 9.37 -23.88
N PRO A 29 -3.59 10.45 -24.37
CA PRO A 29 -3.88 11.81 -23.93
C PRO A 29 -5.36 12.19 -24.03
N GLU A 30 -6.05 11.80 -25.10
CA GLU A 30 -7.47 12.10 -25.32
C GLU A 30 -8.37 11.39 -24.27
N VAL A 31 -8.00 10.17 -23.90
CA VAL A 31 -8.68 9.41 -22.85
C VAL A 31 -8.50 10.10 -21.50
N ILE A 32 -7.28 10.55 -21.20
CA ILE A 32 -6.96 11.27 -19.97
C ILE A 32 -7.65 12.63 -19.90
N GLU A 33 -7.70 13.40 -21.00
CA GLU A 33 -8.47 14.65 -21.06
C GLU A 33 -9.95 14.41 -20.74
N THR A 34 -10.51 13.34 -21.29
CA THR A 34 -11.90 12.94 -21.01
C THR A 34 -12.11 12.57 -19.55
N ILE A 35 -11.22 11.77 -18.95
CA ILE A 35 -11.28 11.42 -17.54
C ILE A 35 -11.17 12.67 -16.66
N ALA A 36 -10.27 13.61 -16.99
CA ALA A 36 -10.11 14.84 -16.25
C ALA A 36 -11.41 15.70 -16.25
N LYS A 37 -12.03 15.88 -17.40
CA LYS A 37 -13.33 16.57 -17.52
C LYS A 37 -14.42 15.87 -16.72
N SER A 38 -14.44 14.54 -16.77
CA SER A 38 -15.40 13.72 -16.04
C SER A 38 -15.20 13.81 -14.53
N PHE A 39 -13.94 13.84 -14.06
CA PHE A 39 -13.61 14.04 -12.66
C PHE A 39 -14.03 15.41 -12.15
N VAL A 40 -13.81 16.49 -12.91
CA VAL A 40 -14.32 17.83 -12.56
C VAL A 40 -15.84 17.81 -12.46
N ARG A 41 -16.53 17.13 -13.38
CA ARG A 41 -17.99 16.97 -13.34
C ARG A 41 -18.44 16.18 -12.11
N TRP A 42 -17.74 15.10 -11.79
CA TRP A 42 -18.00 14.31 -10.58
C TRP A 42 -17.85 15.15 -9.31
N ILE A 43 -16.78 15.98 -9.19
CA ILE A 43 -16.59 16.89 -8.06
C ILE A 43 -17.78 17.84 -7.91
N ARG A 44 -18.25 18.44 -9.00
CA ARG A 44 -19.41 19.32 -8.98
C ARG A 44 -20.68 18.63 -8.49
N ASN A 45 -20.90 17.42 -8.96
CA ASN A 45 -22.09 16.64 -8.63
C ASN A 45 -22.08 16.11 -7.20
N THR A 46 -20.92 15.62 -6.73
CA THR A 46 -20.79 14.87 -5.48
C THR A 46 -20.33 15.74 -4.32
N ILE A 47 -19.37 16.65 -4.55
CA ILE A 47 -18.81 17.54 -3.53
C ILE A 47 -19.56 18.88 -3.52
N GLY A 48 -20.18 19.28 -4.64
CA GLY A 48 -20.88 20.56 -4.76
C GLY A 48 -19.98 21.76 -5.07
N CYS A 49 -18.67 21.57 -5.28
CA CYS A 49 -17.72 22.64 -5.59
C CYS A 49 -17.76 22.98 -7.09
N GLN A 50 -18.16 24.20 -7.44
CA GLN A 50 -18.33 24.62 -8.82
C GLN A 50 -17.02 24.97 -9.53
N THR A 51 -16.03 25.50 -8.79
CA THR A 51 -14.71 25.85 -9.28
C THR A 51 -13.65 25.11 -8.45
N PRO A 52 -13.46 23.79 -8.68
CA PRO A 52 -12.56 23.00 -7.85
C PRO A 52 -11.10 23.38 -8.07
N LYS A 53 -10.34 23.39 -6.98
CA LYS A 53 -8.89 23.45 -6.98
C LYS A 53 -8.36 22.01 -6.88
N ILE A 54 -7.64 21.55 -7.90
CA ILE A 54 -7.14 20.17 -7.98
C ILE A 54 -5.61 20.17 -8.00
N ALA A 55 -4.98 19.50 -7.04
CA ALA A 55 -3.55 19.24 -7.08
C ALA A 55 -3.26 17.99 -7.92
N ILE A 56 -2.16 18.00 -8.67
CA ILE A 56 -1.73 16.85 -9.47
C ILE A 56 -0.22 16.67 -9.40
N GLY A 57 0.24 15.43 -9.19
CA GLY A 57 1.63 15.04 -9.22
C GLY A 57 1.83 13.72 -9.97
N THR A 58 3.08 13.36 -10.21
CA THR A 58 3.45 12.11 -10.91
C THR A 58 4.63 11.45 -10.22
N ASP A 59 4.68 10.12 -10.27
CA ASP A 59 5.86 9.35 -9.93
C ASP A 59 6.95 9.43 -11.03
N SER A 60 7.97 8.58 -10.95
CA SER A 60 9.10 8.55 -11.89
C SER A 60 8.79 8.00 -13.29
N ARG A 61 7.58 7.47 -13.55
CA ARG A 61 7.23 6.76 -14.79
C ARG A 61 7.39 7.62 -16.03
N LEU A 62 7.94 7.02 -17.12
CA LEU A 62 8.22 7.70 -18.39
C LEU A 62 7.00 8.40 -19.00
N SER A 63 5.81 7.82 -18.87
CA SER A 63 4.57 8.38 -19.38
C SER A 63 3.96 9.45 -18.46
N GLY A 64 4.52 9.67 -17.27
CA GLY A 64 3.96 10.56 -16.24
C GLY A 64 3.69 11.97 -16.74
N ALA A 65 4.68 12.61 -17.37
CA ALA A 65 4.54 13.99 -17.87
C ALA A 65 3.44 14.11 -18.95
N THR A 66 3.35 13.14 -19.86
CA THR A 66 2.33 13.13 -20.93
C THR A 66 0.92 13.03 -20.33
N ILE A 67 0.71 12.10 -19.40
CA ILE A 67 -0.58 11.88 -18.73
C ILE A 67 -0.93 13.10 -17.87
N LYS A 68 0.00 13.61 -17.06
CA LYS A 68 -0.22 14.79 -16.23
C LYS A 68 -0.65 15.99 -17.07
N ASN A 69 0.06 16.28 -18.16
CA ASN A 69 -0.25 17.43 -19.02
C ASN A 69 -1.62 17.29 -19.70
N ALA A 70 -1.99 16.08 -20.14
CA ALA A 70 -3.32 15.81 -20.70
C ALA A 70 -4.42 16.01 -19.64
N PHE A 71 -4.19 15.53 -18.40
CA PHE A 71 -5.12 15.75 -17.31
C PHE A 71 -5.29 17.24 -16.99
N ILE A 72 -4.19 17.98 -16.86
CA ILE A 72 -4.21 19.43 -16.61
C ILE A 72 -5.03 20.15 -17.68
N LYS A 73 -4.78 19.85 -18.97
CA LYS A 73 -5.52 20.44 -20.08
C LYS A 73 -7.03 20.19 -19.96
N GLY A 74 -7.43 18.94 -19.78
CA GLY A 74 -8.85 18.57 -19.66
C GLY A 74 -9.53 19.22 -18.46
N ALA A 75 -8.87 19.24 -17.30
CA ALA A 75 -9.41 19.83 -16.08
C ALA A 75 -9.54 21.37 -16.17
N VAL A 76 -8.53 22.05 -16.73
CA VAL A 76 -8.56 23.51 -16.98
C VAL A 76 -9.66 23.86 -17.96
N GLU A 77 -9.83 23.14 -19.07
CA GLU A 77 -10.92 23.32 -20.01
C GLU A 77 -12.30 23.12 -19.36
N ALA A 78 -12.39 22.24 -18.36
CA ALA A 78 -13.58 22.03 -17.57
C ALA A 78 -13.75 23.04 -16.42
N GLY A 79 -12.90 24.08 -16.31
CA GLY A 79 -13.02 25.17 -15.34
C GLY A 79 -12.50 24.84 -13.94
N ALA A 80 -11.59 23.91 -13.80
CA ALA A 80 -10.86 23.66 -12.55
C ALA A 80 -9.57 24.45 -12.49
N ASP A 81 -9.20 24.98 -11.31
CA ASP A 81 -7.86 25.48 -11.06
C ASP A 81 -6.91 24.34 -10.68
N ILE A 82 -5.73 24.31 -11.27
CA ILE A 82 -4.77 23.24 -11.11
C ILE A 82 -3.52 23.70 -10.36
N ILE A 83 -3.08 22.89 -9.40
CA ILE A 83 -1.76 22.97 -8.76
C ILE A 83 -0.91 21.80 -9.28
N ASP A 84 0.05 22.09 -10.14
CA ASP A 84 1.02 21.11 -10.63
C ASP A 84 2.16 20.94 -9.59
N CYS A 85 2.17 19.79 -8.92
CA CYS A 85 3.17 19.43 -7.93
C CYS A 85 4.40 18.73 -8.54
N SER A 86 4.46 18.57 -9.86
CA SER A 86 5.56 17.93 -10.59
C SER A 86 5.81 16.47 -10.13
N LEU A 87 7.05 16.08 -9.83
CA LEU A 87 7.38 14.79 -9.22
C LEU A 87 6.88 14.80 -7.78
N ALA A 88 6.10 13.80 -7.40
CA ALA A 88 5.49 13.70 -6.08
C ALA A 88 5.36 12.24 -5.62
N SER A 89 4.88 12.06 -4.41
CA SER A 89 4.46 10.78 -3.86
C SER A 89 2.94 10.71 -3.69
N THR A 90 2.39 9.51 -3.66
CA THR A 90 0.96 9.30 -3.42
C THR A 90 0.50 9.96 -2.11
N PRO A 91 1.18 9.78 -0.96
CA PRO A 91 0.78 10.45 0.27
C PRO A 91 0.91 11.98 0.20
N ALA A 92 1.93 12.52 -0.47
CA ALA A 92 2.04 13.97 -0.64
C ALA A 92 0.84 14.54 -1.42
N MET A 93 0.34 13.83 -2.43
CA MET A 93 -0.86 14.29 -3.17
C MET A 93 -2.09 14.33 -2.28
N PHE A 94 -2.36 13.32 -1.45
CA PHE A 94 -3.43 13.42 -0.47
C PHE A 94 -3.23 14.62 0.46
N MET A 95 -2.02 14.81 0.99
CA MET A 95 -1.73 15.88 1.94
C MET A 95 -2.02 17.30 1.39
N THR A 96 -2.01 17.49 0.07
CA THR A 96 -2.45 18.76 -0.54
C THR A 96 -3.90 19.10 -0.25
N THR A 97 -4.75 18.11 0.05
CA THR A 97 -6.18 18.31 0.32
C THR A 97 -6.47 18.73 1.77
N VAL A 98 -5.58 18.40 2.70
CA VAL A 98 -5.72 18.67 4.14
C VAL A 98 -4.70 19.69 4.67
N ASN A 99 -3.72 20.09 3.87
CA ASN A 99 -2.75 21.13 4.23
C ASN A 99 -3.42 22.51 4.29
N ASP A 100 -3.22 23.25 5.37
CA ASP A 100 -3.88 24.52 5.65
C ASP A 100 -3.62 25.62 4.60
N ASP A 101 -2.46 25.63 3.98
CA ASP A 101 -2.08 26.65 2.99
C ASP A 101 -2.58 26.32 1.57
N VAL A 102 -2.76 25.03 1.27
CA VAL A 102 -3.14 24.54 -0.06
C VAL A 102 -4.64 24.29 -0.17
N GLN A 103 -5.20 23.50 0.73
CA GLN A 103 -6.63 23.15 0.79
C GLN A 103 -7.23 22.81 -0.60
N ALA A 104 -6.59 21.88 -1.31
CA ALA A 104 -7.10 21.43 -2.60
C ALA A 104 -8.46 20.73 -2.39
N THR A 105 -9.45 21.01 -3.25
CA THR A 105 -10.74 20.35 -3.24
C THR A 105 -10.60 18.83 -3.47
N ALA A 106 -9.63 18.48 -4.31
CA ALA A 106 -9.25 17.11 -4.62
C ALA A 106 -7.80 17.06 -5.08
N SER A 107 -7.22 15.87 -5.14
CA SER A 107 -5.90 15.68 -5.75
C SER A 107 -5.83 14.40 -6.57
N VAL A 108 -4.83 14.36 -7.45
CA VAL A 108 -4.60 13.24 -8.36
C VAL A 108 -3.12 12.86 -8.34
N MET A 109 -2.84 11.58 -8.13
CA MET A 109 -1.51 11.02 -8.33
C MET A 109 -1.47 10.22 -9.62
N VAL A 110 -0.58 10.61 -10.52
CA VAL A 110 -0.30 9.89 -11.77
C VAL A 110 0.71 8.80 -11.47
N THR A 111 0.24 7.56 -11.33
CA THR A 111 1.04 6.40 -10.95
C THR A 111 0.37 5.09 -11.36
N ALA A 112 1.15 4.04 -11.48
CA ALA A 112 0.67 2.66 -11.51
C ALA A 112 1.35 1.81 -10.41
N SER A 113 1.85 2.44 -9.34
CA SER A 113 2.55 1.77 -8.25
C SER A 113 3.69 0.87 -8.80
N HIS A 114 3.75 -0.40 -8.47
CA HIS A 114 4.78 -1.35 -8.86
C HIS A 114 4.54 -2.06 -10.22
N LEU A 115 3.53 -1.67 -10.98
CA LEU A 115 3.26 -2.29 -12.29
C LEU A 115 4.40 -2.01 -13.29
N PRO A 116 4.54 -2.79 -14.37
CA PRO A 116 5.57 -2.60 -15.38
C PRO A 116 5.66 -1.17 -15.94
N TYR A 117 6.80 -0.82 -16.51
CA TYR A 117 7.14 0.53 -16.98
C TYR A 117 6.15 1.13 -18.01
N ASN A 118 5.50 0.25 -18.79
CA ASN A 118 4.53 0.65 -19.82
C ASN A 118 3.13 0.97 -19.28
N ARG A 119 2.86 0.64 -18.01
CA ARG A 119 1.60 0.93 -17.31
C ARG A 119 1.65 2.30 -16.65
N ASN A 120 0.48 2.94 -16.55
CA ASN A 120 0.28 4.11 -15.72
C ASN A 120 -1.19 4.16 -15.27
N GLY A 121 -1.53 5.17 -14.48
CA GLY A 121 -2.88 5.32 -13.95
C GLY A 121 -3.07 6.63 -13.20
N LEU A 122 -4.23 6.72 -12.55
CA LEU A 122 -4.65 7.85 -11.76
C LEU A 122 -5.25 7.35 -10.44
N LYS A 123 -4.69 7.80 -9.33
CA LYS A 123 -5.30 7.70 -7.99
C LYS A 123 -5.90 9.05 -7.63
N PHE A 124 -7.09 9.04 -7.06
CA PHE A 124 -7.85 10.26 -6.75
C PHE A 124 -8.09 10.38 -5.25
N PHE A 125 -7.97 11.59 -4.74
CA PHE A 125 -8.15 11.89 -3.33
C PHE A 125 -9.04 13.10 -3.12
N THR A 126 -9.74 13.09 -1.98
CA THR A 126 -10.43 14.24 -1.40
C THR A 126 -9.97 14.37 0.06
N PRO A 127 -10.34 15.42 0.80
CA PRO A 127 -10.03 15.51 2.23
C PRO A 127 -10.57 14.33 3.07
N LYS A 128 -11.46 13.51 2.50
CA LYS A 128 -12.00 12.30 3.14
C LYS A 128 -11.17 11.03 2.88
N GLY A 129 -10.09 11.14 2.12
CA GLY A 129 -9.25 10.01 1.72
C GLY A 129 -9.32 9.73 0.21
N GLY A 130 -8.78 8.59 -0.22
CA GLY A 130 -8.87 8.13 -1.60
C GLY A 130 -10.30 7.79 -2.00
N LEU A 131 -10.62 7.91 -3.28
CA LEU A 131 -11.93 7.55 -3.82
C LEU A 131 -12.20 6.04 -3.71
N ASP A 132 -13.47 5.66 -3.68
CA ASP A 132 -13.90 4.26 -3.67
C ASP A 132 -14.16 3.73 -5.09
N ASN A 133 -14.29 2.40 -5.21
CA ASN A 133 -14.61 1.74 -6.49
C ASN A 133 -15.85 2.33 -7.17
N ARG A 134 -16.85 2.73 -6.39
CA ARG A 134 -18.08 3.32 -6.91
C ARG A 134 -17.83 4.70 -7.50
N ASP A 135 -17.02 5.52 -6.84
CA ASP A 135 -16.66 6.85 -7.33
C ASP A 135 -15.92 6.76 -8.67
N ILE A 136 -15.02 5.79 -8.81
CA ILE A 136 -14.31 5.53 -10.07
C ILE A 136 -15.28 5.08 -11.16
N ALA A 137 -16.22 4.18 -10.83
CA ALA A 137 -17.24 3.75 -11.78
C ALA A 137 -18.11 4.93 -12.24
N ASP A 138 -18.51 5.83 -11.33
CA ASP A 138 -19.29 7.02 -11.66
C ASP A 138 -18.49 7.98 -12.57
N ILE A 139 -17.19 8.19 -12.34
CA ILE A 139 -16.33 9.01 -13.19
C ILE A 139 -16.24 8.41 -14.60
N LEU A 140 -16.07 7.11 -14.72
CA LEU A 140 -15.97 6.41 -16.00
C LEU A 140 -17.33 6.38 -16.75
N ASP A 141 -18.45 6.29 -16.04
CA ASP A 141 -19.80 6.42 -16.62
C ASP A 141 -20.05 7.83 -17.17
N ILE A 142 -19.64 8.88 -16.47
CA ILE A 142 -19.66 10.25 -16.97
C ILE A 142 -18.82 10.37 -18.26
N ALA A 143 -17.64 9.73 -18.31
CA ALA A 143 -16.78 9.71 -19.49
C ALA A 143 -17.44 9.00 -20.67
N GLU A 144 -18.06 7.84 -20.45
CA GLU A 144 -18.74 7.06 -21.48
C GLU A 144 -19.95 7.80 -22.07
N ARG A 145 -20.74 8.45 -21.22
CA ARG A 145 -21.91 9.24 -21.64
C ARG A 145 -21.57 10.63 -22.18
N VAL A 146 -20.29 11.04 -22.11
CA VAL A 146 -19.86 12.39 -22.51
C VAL A 146 -20.61 13.50 -21.73
N ASP A 147 -20.98 13.23 -20.46
CA ASP A 147 -21.76 14.15 -19.59
C ASP A 147 -20.83 15.10 -18.80
N TYR A 148 -19.87 15.72 -19.48
CA TYR A 148 -18.93 16.68 -18.90
C TYR A 148 -18.90 18.04 -19.60
N ALA A 149 -19.95 18.36 -20.38
CA ALA A 149 -20.02 19.65 -21.06
C ALA A 149 -19.94 20.82 -20.06
N TYR A 150 -19.11 21.79 -20.39
CA TYR A 150 -18.91 23.00 -19.61
C TYR A 150 -18.79 24.22 -20.52
N ASP A 151 -19.59 25.24 -20.25
CA ASP A 151 -19.67 26.48 -21.01
C ASP A 151 -19.18 27.72 -20.24
N GLY A 152 -18.61 27.49 -19.04
CA GLY A 152 -18.03 28.54 -18.23
C GLY A 152 -16.58 28.89 -18.62
N ALA A 153 -15.96 29.78 -17.85
CA ALA A 153 -14.57 30.16 -18.05
C ALA A 153 -13.62 29.01 -17.75
N ALA A 154 -12.56 28.85 -18.56
CA ALA A 154 -11.46 27.94 -18.25
C ALA A 154 -10.79 28.33 -16.92
N GLY A 155 -10.29 27.33 -16.22
CA GLY A 155 -9.49 27.55 -15.01
C GLY A 155 -8.05 27.95 -15.32
N HIS A 156 -7.21 27.96 -14.29
CA HIS A 156 -5.80 28.29 -14.38
C HIS A 156 -4.93 27.14 -13.87
N SER A 157 -3.65 27.14 -14.24
CA SER A 157 -2.66 26.20 -13.70
C SER A 157 -1.49 26.96 -13.14
N ALA A 158 -1.02 26.54 -11.95
CA ALA A 158 0.18 27.05 -11.29
C ALA A 158 1.01 25.88 -10.77
N THR A 159 2.32 26.07 -10.62
CA THR A 159 3.24 25.06 -10.07
C THR A 159 3.48 25.31 -8.59
N LEU A 160 3.55 24.25 -7.79
CA LEU A 160 3.92 24.28 -6.38
C LEU A 160 4.87 23.12 -6.06
N ASP A 161 6.01 23.40 -5.46
CA ASP A 161 6.87 22.35 -4.89
C ASP A 161 6.29 21.86 -3.55
N PHE A 162 5.29 20.99 -3.64
CA PHE A 162 4.65 20.42 -2.46
C PHE A 162 5.53 19.36 -1.78
N MET A 163 6.47 18.74 -2.50
CA MET A 163 7.38 17.76 -1.89
C MET A 163 8.29 18.38 -0.83
N THR A 164 8.68 19.64 -0.98
CA THR A 164 9.41 20.38 0.08
C THR A 164 8.54 20.54 1.33
N ILE A 165 7.26 20.87 1.19
CA ILE A 165 6.32 21.00 2.33
C ILE A 165 6.11 19.65 3.01
N TYR A 166 5.86 18.59 2.22
CA TYR A 166 5.68 17.24 2.73
C TYR A 166 6.94 16.70 3.42
N SER A 167 8.13 16.94 2.83
CA SER A 167 9.42 16.57 3.43
C SER A 167 9.65 17.25 4.78
N SER A 168 9.30 18.54 4.89
CA SER A 168 9.38 19.27 6.16
C SER A 168 8.46 18.67 7.22
N HIS A 169 7.22 18.31 6.85
CA HIS A 169 6.30 17.64 7.75
C HIS A 169 6.85 16.32 8.29
N ILE A 170 7.45 15.48 7.45
CA ILE A 170 8.10 14.23 7.86
C ILE A 170 9.33 14.51 8.75
N ALA A 171 10.17 15.49 8.41
CA ALA A 171 11.33 15.88 9.22
C ALA A 171 10.91 16.35 10.61
N ASP A 172 9.91 17.24 10.69
CA ASP A 172 9.36 17.74 11.95
C ASP A 172 8.81 16.62 12.82
N TYR A 173 8.11 15.66 12.20
CA TYR A 173 7.61 14.48 12.91
C TYR A 173 8.77 13.67 13.56
N ILE A 174 9.86 13.45 12.81
CA ILE A 174 11.04 12.74 13.33
C ILE A 174 11.68 13.54 14.47
N CYS A 175 11.91 14.83 14.29
CA CYS A 175 12.51 15.70 15.31
C CYS A 175 11.71 15.67 16.62
N GLN A 176 10.39 15.86 16.53
CA GLN A 176 9.48 15.84 17.67
C GLN A 176 9.44 14.45 18.35
N GLY A 177 9.40 13.39 17.56
CA GLY A 177 9.30 12.03 18.09
C GLY A 177 10.56 11.52 18.77
N VAL A 178 11.75 11.91 18.26
CA VAL A 178 13.03 11.45 18.81
C VAL A 178 13.42 12.22 20.08
N HIS A 179 13.03 13.48 20.23
CA HIS A 179 13.36 14.32 21.40
C HIS A 179 14.86 14.30 21.76
N ALA A 180 15.74 14.54 20.76
CA ALA A 180 17.18 14.61 21.00
C ALA A 180 17.59 15.93 21.64
N ASP A 181 18.73 15.93 22.38
CA ASP A 181 19.34 17.17 22.87
C ASP A 181 19.75 18.09 21.71
N ASP A 182 20.30 17.50 20.63
CA ASP A 182 20.49 18.17 19.34
C ASP A 182 19.23 17.98 18.51
N TYR A 183 18.29 18.93 18.63
CA TYR A 183 16.98 18.85 17.98
C TYR A 183 17.06 18.89 16.45
N GLU A 184 18.05 19.59 15.89
CA GLU A 184 18.24 19.71 14.45
C GLU A 184 18.86 18.44 13.83
N HIS A 185 19.62 17.66 14.63
CA HIS A 185 20.27 16.43 14.18
C HIS A 185 19.89 15.24 15.07
N PRO A 186 18.59 14.90 15.18
CA PRO A 186 18.12 13.89 16.12
C PRO A 186 18.62 12.47 15.81
N LEU A 187 19.06 12.23 14.57
CA LEU A 187 19.54 10.92 14.08
C LEU A 187 21.07 10.81 14.06
N LYS A 188 21.77 11.78 14.65
CA LYS A 188 23.25 11.78 14.70
C LYS A 188 23.81 10.49 15.32
N GLY A 189 24.72 9.87 14.58
CA GLY A 189 25.35 8.61 14.97
C GLY A 189 24.65 7.35 14.47
N MET A 190 23.43 7.46 13.92
CA MET A 190 22.77 6.36 13.24
C MET A 190 23.22 6.30 11.78
N HIS A 191 23.32 5.09 11.26
CA HIS A 191 23.57 4.80 9.85
C HIS A 191 22.33 4.15 9.24
N ILE A 192 21.68 4.84 8.28
CA ILE A 192 20.39 4.42 7.71
C ILE A 192 20.49 4.42 6.18
N VAL A 193 20.32 3.25 5.56
CA VAL A 193 20.31 3.09 4.10
C VAL A 193 18.89 3.24 3.55
N VAL A 194 18.73 3.96 2.44
CA VAL A 194 17.47 4.09 1.71
C VAL A 194 17.61 3.47 0.33
N ASP A 195 16.64 2.63 -0.03
CA ASP A 195 16.44 2.13 -1.41
C ASP A 195 15.14 2.73 -1.97
N ALA A 196 15.27 3.64 -2.93
CA ALA A 196 14.13 4.28 -3.58
C ALA A 196 13.69 3.57 -4.88
N GLY A 197 14.38 2.50 -5.29
CA GLY A 197 14.04 1.71 -6.49
C GLY A 197 13.89 2.53 -7.78
N ASN A 198 14.55 3.69 -7.87
CA ASN A 198 14.36 4.67 -8.95
C ASN A 198 12.93 5.24 -9.04
N GLY A 199 12.14 5.10 -7.96
CA GLY A 199 10.81 5.70 -7.79
C GLY A 199 10.85 7.15 -7.29
N GLY A 200 9.77 7.57 -6.61
CA GLY A 200 9.65 8.89 -5.98
C GLY A 200 10.35 9.02 -4.62
N GLY A 201 10.87 7.94 -4.03
CA GLY A 201 11.30 7.87 -2.62
C GLY A 201 12.65 8.51 -2.28
N GLY A 202 13.42 8.98 -3.27
CA GLY A 202 14.77 9.55 -3.03
C GLY A 202 14.81 10.79 -2.14
N PHE A 203 13.69 11.50 -1.97
CA PHE A 203 13.58 12.63 -1.03
C PHE A 203 13.81 12.21 0.43
N PHE A 204 13.49 10.98 0.77
CA PHE A 204 13.56 10.48 2.14
C PHE A 204 15.01 10.36 2.63
N GLU A 205 15.95 9.96 1.76
CA GLU A 205 17.38 9.98 2.05
C GLU A 205 17.85 11.39 2.43
N ARG A 206 17.41 12.41 1.67
CA ARG A 206 17.78 13.81 1.96
C ARG A 206 17.26 14.26 3.33
N ILE A 207 16.05 13.87 3.71
CA ILE A 207 15.52 14.13 5.06
C ILE A 207 16.46 13.52 6.12
N LEU A 208 16.80 12.23 6.00
CA LEU A 208 17.62 11.54 6.99
C LEU A 208 19.01 12.14 7.10
N SER A 209 19.64 12.47 5.97
CA SER A 209 20.94 13.13 5.92
C SER A 209 20.90 14.51 6.60
N GLN A 210 19.86 15.32 6.34
CA GLN A 210 19.67 16.62 6.98
C GLN A 210 19.46 16.49 8.50
N LEU A 211 18.82 15.43 8.95
CA LEU A 211 18.61 15.12 10.37
C LEU A 211 19.82 14.44 11.04
N GLY A 212 20.95 14.37 10.36
CA GLY A 212 22.24 13.96 10.90
C GLY A 212 22.56 12.46 10.82
N ALA A 213 21.74 11.64 10.14
CA ALA A 213 22.08 10.25 9.88
C ALA A 213 23.20 10.13 8.84
N ASP A 214 24.07 9.12 8.99
CA ASP A 214 24.89 8.64 7.87
C ASP A 214 24.01 7.83 6.92
N THR A 215 23.96 8.24 5.66
CA THR A 215 23.12 7.60 4.62
C THR A 215 23.95 6.90 3.55
N LYS A 216 25.24 6.72 3.81
CA LYS A 216 26.15 6.04 2.87
C LYS A 216 25.69 4.61 2.60
N GLY A 217 25.68 4.23 1.31
CA GLY A 217 25.15 2.95 0.87
C GLY A 217 23.71 3.01 0.41
N SER A 218 23.01 4.14 0.57
CA SER A 218 21.70 4.36 -0.05
C SER A 218 21.81 4.24 -1.57
N GLN A 219 20.76 3.68 -2.20
CA GLN A 219 20.83 3.26 -3.59
C GLN A 219 19.57 3.61 -4.37
N PHE A 220 19.73 3.72 -5.70
CA PHE A 220 18.65 3.94 -6.68
C PHE A 220 17.76 5.16 -6.35
N LEU A 221 18.39 6.23 -5.82
CA LEU A 221 17.71 7.43 -5.32
C LEU A 221 17.17 8.32 -6.44
N ASP A 222 17.83 8.32 -7.60
CA ASP A 222 17.43 9.15 -8.74
C ASP A 222 16.23 8.54 -9.47
N PRO A 223 15.16 9.32 -9.73
CA PRO A 223 13.98 8.85 -10.43
C PRO A 223 14.31 8.37 -11.87
N ASP A 224 13.96 7.13 -12.21
CA ASP A 224 14.07 6.58 -13.57
C ASP A 224 12.91 5.59 -13.84
N GLY A 225 11.95 6.03 -14.63
CA GLY A 225 10.74 5.23 -14.95
C GLY A 225 10.98 3.97 -15.79
N ARG A 226 12.24 3.64 -16.12
CA ARG A 226 12.63 2.35 -16.71
C ARG A 226 12.87 1.28 -15.66
N PHE A 227 13.04 1.70 -14.38
CA PHE A 227 13.36 0.82 -13.24
C PHE A 227 14.53 -0.14 -13.54
N PRO A 228 15.73 0.38 -13.87
CA PRO A 228 16.82 -0.42 -14.43
C PRO A 228 17.48 -1.38 -13.45
N ASN A 229 17.24 -1.20 -12.14
CA ASN A 229 17.95 -1.95 -11.09
C ASN A 229 17.11 -3.09 -10.51
N HIS A 230 15.88 -2.83 -10.17
CA HIS A 230 14.87 -3.81 -9.74
C HIS A 230 13.47 -3.20 -9.84
N ILE A 231 12.45 -4.04 -9.77
CA ILE A 231 11.07 -3.58 -9.63
C ILE A 231 10.92 -2.88 -8.28
N PRO A 232 10.49 -1.59 -8.24
CA PRO A 232 10.33 -0.86 -6.98
C PRO A 232 9.09 -1.36 -6.21
N ASN A 233 9.27 -2.44 -5.48
CA ASN A 233 8.23 -3.10 -4.69
C ASN A 233 8.85 -3.83 -3.50
N PRO A 234 8.52 -3.45 -2.25
CA PRO A 234 9.01 -4.13 -1.04
C PRO A 234 8.65 -5.62 -0.95
N GLU A 235 7.65 -6.09 -1.71
CA GLU A 235 7.32 -7.52 -1.80
C GLU A 235 8.13 -8.29 -2.85
N ASN A 236 8.90 -7.60 -3.69
CA ASN A 236 9.74 -8.24 -4.71
C ASN A 236 11.02 -8.79 -4.07
N ASP A 237 11.28 -10.08 -4.28
CA ASP A 237 12.41 -10.77 -3.64
C ASP A 237 13.77 -10.21 -4.10
N GLU A 238 13.91 -9.78 -5.36
CA GLU A 238 15.14 -9.19 -5.89
C GLU A 238 15.39 -7.80 -5.29
N ALA A 239 14.36 -6.97 -5.19
CA ALA A 239 14.41 -5.66 -4.56
C ALA A 239 14.79 -5.79 -3.08
N MET A 240 14.10 -6.68 -2.36
CA MET A 240 14.40 -6.94 -0.95
C MET A 240 15.83 -7.46 -0.76
N ALA A 241 16.27 -8.43 -1.56
CA ALA A 241 17.64 -8.94 -1.49
C ALA A 241 18.68 -7.85 -1.81
N SER A 242 18.37 -6.90 -2.69
CA SER A 242 19.26 -5.77 -3.03
C SER A 242 19.47 -4.87 -1.81
N VAL A 243 18.40 -4.39 -1.18
CA VAL A 243 18.53 -3.51 -0.01
C VAL A 243 19.11 -4.23 1.21
N CYS A 244 18.81 -5.53 1.42
CA CYS A 244 19.42 -6.32 2.47
C CYS A 244 20.96 -6.38 2.32
N ARG A 245 21.44 -6.58 1.10
CA ARG A 245 22.89 -6.51 0.81
C ARG A 245 23.46 -5.12 1.07
N ALA A 246 22.78 -4.05 0.62
CA ALA A 246 23.24 -2.69 0.85
C ALA A 246 23.41 -2.35 2.34
N VAL A 247 22.46 -2.79 3.19
CA VAL A 247 22.53 -2.63 4.64
C VAL A 247 23.71 -3.44 5.23
N ALA A 248 23.85 -4.70 4.84
CA ALA A 248 24.91 -5.57 5.35
C ALA A 248 26.31 -5.07 4.92
N ASP A 249 26.50 -4.73 3.66
CA ASP A 249 27.79 -4.27 3.09
C ASP A 249 28.23 -2.92 3.65
N SER A 250 27.29 -2.03 3.95
CA SER A 250 27.56 -0.73 4.58
C SER A 250 27.63 -0.79 6.10
N ASN A 251 27.28 -1.94 6.71
CA ASN A 251 27.17 -2.13 8.16
C ASN A 251 26.21 -1.09 8.80
N ALA A 252 25.10 -0.81 8.12
CA ALA A 252 24.11 0.15 8.59
C ALA A 252 23.30 -0.40 9.78
N ASP A 253 22.74 0.51 10.58
CA ASP A 253 21.88 0.17 11.71
C ASP A 253 20.47 -0.20 11.24
N LEU A 254 20.04 0.38 10.12
CA LEU A 254 18.70 0.22 9.55
C LEU A 254 18.71 0.44 8.05
N GLY A 255 17.79 -0.21 7.35
CA GLY A 255 17.45 0.10 5.97
C GLY A 255 15.98 0.39 5.80
N VAL A 256 15.62 1.16 4.77
CA VAL A 256 14.26 1.44 4.34
C VAL A 256 14.17 1.21 2.84
N ILE A 257 13.14 0.52 2.38
CA ILE A 257 12.82 0.38 0.96
C ILE A 257 11.41 0.91 0.69
N PHE A 258 11.22 1.61 -0.42
CA PHE A 258 9.94 2.13 -0.88
C PHE A 258 9.50 1.48 -2.19
N ASP A 259 8.20 1.55 -2.46
CA ASP A 259 7.69 1.34 -3.80
C ASP A 259 7.73 2.64 -4.64
N THR A 260 7.27 2.57 -5.90
CA THR A 260 7.43 3.63 -6.88
C THR A 260 6.86 4.99 -6.41
N ASP A 261 5.68 4.99 -5.81
CA ASP A 261 4.92 6.17 -5.44
C ASP A 261 4.84 6.40 -3.92
N VAL A 262 5.63 5.60 -3.16
CA VAL A 262 5.91 5.79 -1.72
C VAL A 262 4.69 5.59 -0.81
N ASP A 263 3.68 4.88 -1.26
CA ASP A 263 2.57 4.49 -0.38
C ASP A 263 2.87 3.20 0.40
N ARG A 264 3.98 2.50 0.07
CA ARG A 264 4.47 1.33 0.78
C ARG A 264 5.93 1.47 1.18
N SER A 265 6.26 0.87 2.34
CA SER A 265 7.64 0.70 2.77
C SER A 265 7.85 -0.63 3.50
N ALA A 266 9.10 -1.04 3.58
CA ALA A 266 9.56 -2.08 4.48
C ALA A 266 10.87 -1.66 5.14
N ILE A 267 11.20 -2.31 6.26
CA ILE A 267 12.38 -2.03 7.05
C ILE A 267 13.35 -3.20 6.94
N ILE A 268 14.63 -2.90 6.95
CA ILE A 268 15.70 -3.87 7.02
C ILE A 268 16.46 -3.62 8.32
N GLY A 269 16.55 -4.65 9.15
CA GLY A 269 17.32 -4.62 10.39
C GLY A 269 18.81 -4.66 10.13
N ARG A 270 19.59 -4.44 11.18
CA ARG A 270 21.03 -4.58 11.16
C ARG A 270 21.43 -5.97 10.64
N ASN A 271 22.53 -6.08 9.93
CA ASN A 271 22.99 -7.28 9.23
C ASN A 271 22.16 -7.69 7.99
N GLY A 272 21.27 -6.83 7.49
CA GLY A 272 20.50 -7.10 6.30
C GLY A 272 19.30 -8.04 6.54
N GLU A 273 18.78 -8.10 7.76
CA GLU A 273 17.62 -8.91 8.09
C GLU A 273 16.32 -8.20 7.65
N PRO A 274 15.50 -8.78 6.75
CA PRO A 274 14.28 -8.14 6.28
C PRO A 274 13.20 -8.12 7.36
N ILE A 275 12.63 -6.96 7.63
CA ILE A 275 11.45 -6.76 8.48
C ILE A 275 10.32 -6.31 7.58
N ASN A 276 9.62 -7.28 7.00
CA ASN A 276 8.52 -7.08 6.08
C ASN A 276 7.32 -7.97 6.45
N ARG A 277 6.21 -7.87 5.74
CA ARG A 277 5.01 -8.69 5.96
C ARG A 277 4.59 -8.74 7.44
N ASN A 278 4.41 -9.92 8.01
CA ASN A 278 4.01 -10.09 9.42
C ASN A 278 5.01 -9.46 10.40
N ALA A 279 6.31 -9.45 10.10
CA ALA A 279 7.33 -8.83 10.95
C ALA A 279 7.20 -7.30 10.97
N LEU A 280 6.91 -6.66 9.84
CA LEU A 280 6.64 -5.23 9.75
C LEU A 280 5.38 -4.85 10.54
N ILE A 281 4.31 -5.63 10.38
CA ILE A 281 3.07 -5.43 11.13
C ILE A 281 3.31 -5.58 12.64
N ALA A 282 4.07 -6.60 13.06
CA ALA A 282 4.41 -6.80 14.47
C ALA A 282 5.23 -5.64 15.04
N LEU A 283 6.20 -5.11 14.26
CA LEU A 283 7.04 -4.00 14.68
C LEU A 283 6.21 -2.73 14.89
N ILE A 284 5.42 -2.32 13.89
CA ILE A 284 4.59 -1.12 14.03
C ILE A 284 3.46 -1.32 15.06
N ALA A 285 2.88 -2.51 15.16
CA ALA A 285 1.90 -2.82 16.21
C ALA A 285 2.51 -2.69 17.61
N SER A 286 3.80 -3.05 17.80
CA SER A 286 4.49 -2.84 19.09
C SER A 286 4.55 -1.36 19.45
N VAL A 287 4.90 -0.50 18.49
CA VAL A 287 4.94 0.96 18.69
C VAL A 287 3.55 1.49 19.04
N ILE A 288 2.55 1.13 18.25
CA ILE A 288 1.17 1.59 18.45
C ILE A 288 0.62 1.12 19.80
N LEU A 289 0.88 -0.11 20.21
CA LEU A 289 0.37 -0.64 21.50
C LEU A 289 1.10 -0.10 22.73
N GLU A 290 2.33 0.40 22.57
CA GLU A 290 3.02 1.17 23.62
C GLU A 290 2.39 2.57 23.78
N GLU A 291 1.99 3.22 22.69
CA GLU A 291 1.39 4.55 22.69
C GLU A 291 -0.12 4.51 23.01
N HIS A 292 -0.83 3.49 22.49
CA HIS A 292 -2.27 3.31 22.56
C HIS A 292 -2.62 1.88 23.01
N PRO A 293 -2.51 1.58 24.30
CA PRO A 293 -2.82 0.25 24.86
C PRO A 293 -4.25 -0.18 24.52
N HIS A 294 -4.42 -1.47 24.23
CA HIS A 294 -5.70 -2.09 23.85
C HIS A 294 -6.26 -1.70 22.47
N SER A 295 -5.53 -0.92 21.68
CA SER A 295 -5.95 -0.61 20.30
C SER A 295 -6.20 -1.87 19.48
N THR A 296 -7.20 -1.82 18.62
CA THR A 296 -7.41 -2.79 17.56
C THR A 296 -6.45 -2.51 16.42
N ILE A 297 -5.77 -3.54 15.95
CA ILE A 297 -4.89 -3.53 14.77
C ILE A 297 -5.62 -4.23 13.64
N VAL A 298 -6.03 -3.48 12.62
CA VAL A 298 -6.69 -4.03 11.43
C VAL A 298 -5.63 -4.47 10.43
N THR A 299 -5.75 -5.70 9.95
CA THR A 299 -4.83 -6.25 8.95
C THR A 299 -5.59 -6.93 7.80
N ASP A 300 -4.87 -7.25 6.71
CA ASP A 300 -5.41 -8.10 5.68
C ASP A 300 -5.60 -9.56 6.13
N SER A 301 -6.29 -10.34 5.31
CA SER A 301 -6.75 -11.70 5.64
C SER A 301 -5.64 -12.75 5.67
N VAL A 302 -4.48 -12.48 5.03
CA VAL A 302 -3.39 -13.45 4.86
C VAL A 302 -2.34 -13.42 5.97
N THR A 303 -2.59 -12.64 7.03
CA THR A 303 -1.67 -12.57 8.18
C THR A 303 -1.64 -13.87 8.98
N SER A 304 -0.47 -14.18 9.58
CA SER A 304 -0.22 -15.41 10.32
C SER A 304 -0.98 -15.49 11.65
N ASP A 305 -1.13 -16.69 12.19
CA ASP A 305 -1.65 -16.88 13.55
C ASP A 305 -0.61 -16.47 14.61
N GLY A 306 0.69 -16.57 14.28
CA GLY A 306 1.76 -16.06 15.12
C GLY A 306 1.68 -14.55 15.33
N LEU A 307 1.27 -13.80 14.32
CA LEU A 307 1.03 -12.35 14.45
C LEU A 307 -0.17 -12.05 15.36
N ALA A 308 -1.26 -12.82 15.23
CA ALA A 308 -2.43 -12.65 16.09
C ALA A 308 -2.11 -12.88 17.57
N ASP A 309 -1.36 -13.96 17.86
CA ASP A 309 -0.84 -14.26 19.20
C ASP A 309 0.09 -13.14 19.72
N PHE A 310 0.97 -12.63 18.85
CA PHE A 310 1.89 -11.55 19.20
C PHE A 310 1.14 -10.26 19.61
N ILE A 311 0.19 -9.80 18.79
CA ILE A 311 -0.62 -8.60 19.07
C ILE A 311 -1.41 -8.78 20.36
N SER A 312 -2.02 -9.95 20.57
CA SER A 312 -2.76 -10.28 21.78
C SER A 312 -1.88 -10.23 23.05
N ARG A 313 -0.67 -10.82 22.98
CA ARG A 313 0.29 -10.77 24.11
C ARG A 313 0.81 -9.37 24.40
N LYS A 314 0.83 -8.49 23.40
CA LYS A 314 1.12 -7.05 23.58
C LYS A 314 -0.07 -6.26 24.12
N GLY A 315 -1.21 -6.91 24.40
CA GLY A 315 -2.40 -6.27 24.94
C GLY A 315 -3.32 -5.62 23.92
N GLY A 316 -3.07 -5.81 22.63
CA GLY A 316 -3.91 -5.31 21.53
C GLY A 316 -4.97 -6.32 21.10
N ARG A 317 -5.83 -5.89 20.19
CA ARG A 317 -6.80 -6.76 19.51
C ARG A 317 -6.43 -6.85 18.04
N HIS A 318 -6.34 -8.08 17.51
CA HIS A 318 -6.07 -8.31 16.09
C HIS A 318 -7.39 -8.50 15.33
N HIS A 319 -7.60 -7.69 14.29
CA HIS A 319 -8.79 -7.75 13.44
C HIS A 319 -8.38 -7.99 11.99
N ARG A 320 -8.46 -9.26 11.54
CA ARG A 320 -8.24 -9.61 10.12
C ARG A 320 -9.44 -9.19 9.30
N TYR A 321 -9.20 -8.50 8.17
CA TYR A 321 -10.25 -8.05 7.28
C TYR A 321 -9.90 -8.41 5.84
N ARG A 322 -10.72 -7.98 4.89
CA ARG A 322 -10.52 -8.25 3.46
C ARG A 322 -9.24 -7.61 2.97
N ARG A 323 -8.49 -8.33 2.14
CA ARG A 323 -7.31 -7.80 1.46
C ARG A 323 -7.66 -6.65 0.53
N GLY A 324 -6.73 -5.72 0.37
CA GLY A 324 -6.83 -4.46 -0.36
C GLY A 324 -6.74 -3.27 0.60
N TYR A 325 -5.75 -2.40 0.37
CA TYR A 325 -5.43 -1.29 1.27
C TYR A 325 -6.67 -0.47 1.65
N LYS A 326 -7.53 -0.18 0.68
CA LYS A 326 -8.76 0.57 0.93
C LYS A 326 -9.74 -0.19 1.85
N ASN A 327 -9.78 -1.52 1.77
CA ASN A 327 -10.64 -2.33 2.64
C ASN A 327 -10.19 -2.25 4.10
N VAL A 328 -8.89 -2.43 4.36
CA VAL A 328 -8.36 -2.38 5.75
C VAL A 328 -8.45 -0.96 6.33
N ILE A 329 -8.21 0.07 5.53
CA ILE A 329 -8.34 1.47 5.94
C ILE A 329 -9.79 1.79 6.30
N ASN A 330 -10.74 1.50 5.42
CA ASN A 330 -12.17 1.75 5.65
C ASN A 330 -12.68 1.00 6.89
N GLU A 331 -12.19 -0.21 7.13
CA GLU A 331 -12.55 -0.97 8.33
C GLU A 331 -11.98 -0.32 9.60
N GLY A 332 -10.74 0.16 9.58
CA GLY A 332 -10.16 0.92 10.70
C GLY A 332 -10.97 2.19 11.02
N ILE A 333 -11.39 2.94 10.00
CA ILE A 333 -12.24 4.12 10.15
C ILE A 333 -13.61 3.72 10.73
N ARG A 334 -14.25 2.67 10.17
CA ARG A 334 -15.54 2.16 10.64
C ARG A 334 -15.51 1.73 12.10
N LEU A 335 -14.45 1.07 12.53
CA LEU A 335 -14.28 0.67 13.95
C LEU A 335 -14.23 1.90 14.87
N ASN A 336 -13.47 2.93 14.50
CA ASN A 336 -13.42 4.18 15.26
C ASN A 336 -14.78 4.89 15.31
N GLU A 337 -15.52 4.92 14.21
CA GLU A 337 -16.89 5.47 14.17
C GLU A 337 -17.86 4.67 15.06
N ALA A 338 -17.62 3.38 15.21
CA ALA A 338 -18.37 2.50 16.10
C ALA A 338 -17.92 2.58 17.58
N GLY A 339 -16.93 3.41 17.91
CA GLY A 339 -16.40 3.58 19.26
C GLY A 339 -15.37 2.53 19.68
N GLU A 340 -14.83 1.76 18.73
CA GLU A 340 -13.74 0.81 18.95
C GLU A 340 -12.42 1.42 18.51
N GLU A 341 -11.47 1.62 19.43
CA GLU A 341 -10.19 2.24 19.11
C GLU A 341 -9.38 1.41 18.12
N CYS A 342 -9.07 2.01 16.97
CA CYS A 342 -8.17 1.50 15.96
C CYS A 342 -7.18 2.60 15.56
N TRP A 343 -5.89 2.39 15.79
CA TRP A 343 -4.84 3.34 15.45
C TRP A 343 -4.02 2.94 14.24
N LEU A 344 -4.15 1.69 13.79
CA LEU A 344 -3.39 1.14 12.67
C LEU A 344 -4.25 0.23 11.80
N ALA A 345 -4.26 0.50 10.50
CA ALA A 345 -4.72 -0.38 9.46
C ALA A 345 -3.54 -0.66 8.51
N ILE A 346 -3.16 -1.94 8.35
CA ILE A 346 -1.93 -2.32 7.65
C ILE A 346 -2.09 -3.64 6.92
N GLU A 347 -1.46 -3.75 5.74
CA GLU A 347 -1.39 -4.99 4.97
C GLU A 347 0.01 -5.61 4.99
N THR A 348 0.06 -6.91 4.72
CA THR A 348 1.32 -7.64 4.49
C THR A 348 2.14 -7.10 3.33
N SER A 349 1.54 -6.36 2.42
CA SER A 349 2.19 -5.69 1.28
C SER A 349 3.01 -4.44 1.66
N GLY A 350 2.88 -3.94 2.90
CA GLY A 350 3.55 -2.72 3.36
C GLY A 350 2.70 -1.45 3.25
N HIS A 351 1.47 -1.53 2.75
CA HIS A 351 0.48 -0.45 2.87
C HIS A 351 0.12 -0.26 4.34
N ALA A 352 0.28 0.94 4.86
CA ALA A 352 0.00 1.23 6.27
C ALA A 352 -0.61 2.62 6.46
N ALA A 353 -1.73 2.64 7.15
CA ALA A 353 -2.48 3.85 7.46
C ALA A 353 -2.61 4.02 8.98
N LEU A 354 -2.10 5.14 9.49
CA LEU A 354 -2.18 5.49 10.90
C LEU A 354 -3.27 6.54 11.14
N ARG A 355 -4.04 6.38 12.21
CA ARG A 355 -5.11 7.32 12.57
C ARG A 355 -4.59 8.74 12.76
N GLU A 356 -3.41 8.89 13.35
CA GLU A 356 -2.74 10.18 13.56
C GLU A 356 -2.31 10.87 12.24
N ASN A 357 -2.19 10.11 11.14
CA ASN A 357 -1.90 10.60 9.79
C ASN A 357 -3.13 10.43 8.88
N TYR A 358 -4.32 10.83 9.36
CA TYR A 358 -5.60 10.85 8.61
C TYR A 358 -6.04 9.48 8.06
N PHE A 359 -5.55 8.36 8.56
CA PHE A 359 -5.68 7.05 7.92
C PHE A 359 -5.22 7.06 6.46
N LEU A 360 -4.22 7.88 6.18
CA LEU A 360 -3.56 7.92 4.88
C LEU A 360 -2.63 6.71 4.74
N ASP A 361 -2.68 6.07 3.58
CA ASP A 361 -1.70 5.08 3.16
C ASP A 361 -0.38 5.78 2.81
N ASP A 362 0.61 5.70 3.71
CA ASP A 362 1.81 6.54 3.68
C ASP A 362 3.06 5.76 4.13
N GLY A 363 3.80 5.26 3.14
CA GLY A 363 5.03 4.51 3.38
C GLY A 363 6.15 5.36 4.01
N ALA A 364 6.22 6.65 3.69
CA ALA A 364 7.23 7.53 4.28
C ALA A 364 6.91 7.87 5.74
N TYR A 365 5.64 8.08 6.07
CA TYR A 365 5.23 8.30 7.47
C TYR A 365 5.44 7.03 8.31
N LEU A 366 5.10 5.84 7.78
CA LEU A 366 5.39 4.57 8.42
C LEU A 366 6.88 4.42 8.70
N ALA A 367 7.74 4.67 7.70
CA ALA A 367 9.19 4.60 7.85
C ALA A 367 9.67 5.62 8.90
N ALA A 368 9.18 6.86 8.88
CA ALA A 368 9.52 7.89 9.86
C ALA A 368 9.16 7.47 11.29
N LYS A 369 7.94 6.91 11.50
CA LYS A 369 7.52 6.41 12.82
C LYS A 369 8.40 5.27 13.31
N LEU A 370 8.78 4.36 12.44
CA LEU A 370 9.70 3.26 12.79
C LEU A 370 11.13 3.75 13.03
N ILE A 371 11.60 4.80 12.33
CA ILE A 371 12.90 5.44 12.60
C ILE A 371 12.90 6.15 13.95
N VAL A 372 11.83 6.84 14.32
CA VAL A 372 11.68 7.42 15.66
C VAL A 372 11.82 6.35 16.73
N TYR A 373 11.17 5.22 16.55
CA TYR A 373 11.29 4.09 17.47
C TYR A 373 12.70 3.49 17.47
N ALA A 374 13.30 3.29 16.30
CA ALA A 374 14.67 2.81 16.16
C ALA A 374 15.69 3.74 16.84
N ALA A 375 15.51 5.06 16.72
CA ALA A 375 16.39 6.03 17.37
C ALA A 375 16.32 5.98 18.90
N LYS A 376 15.12 5.72 19.47
CA LYS A 376 14.99 5.48 20.91
C LYS A 376 15.75 4.22 21.35
N LEU A 377 15.55 3.11 20.64
CA LEU A 377 16.26 1.85 20.92
C LEU A 377 17.77 1.98 20.73
N PHE A 378 18.23 2.67 19.69
CA PHE A 378 19.64 2.91 19.42
C PHE A 378 20.36 3.60 20.60
N ARG A 379 19.73 4.60 21.23
CA ARG A 379 20.26 5.27 22.42
C ARG A 379 20.35 4.35 23.64
N GLU A 380 19.48 3.35 23.70
CA GLU A 380 19.50 2.31 24.73
C GLU A 380 20.50 1.17 24.41
N GLY A 381 21.21 1.23 23.27
CA GLY A 381 22.07 0.16 22.79
C GLY A 381 21.31 -1.07 22.27
N ARG A 382 20.05 -0.92 21.91
CA ARG A 382 19.14 -1.96 21.46
C ARG A 382 18.82 -1.83 19.97
N GLN A 383 18.22 -2.86 19.40
CA GLN A 383 17.87 -2.94 17.97
C GLN A 383 16.39 -3.25 17.76
N VAL A 384 15.85 -2.85 16.59
CA VAL A 384 14.43 -2.99 16.27
C VAL A 384 13.92 -4.43 16.28
N HIS A 385 14.76 -5.41 15.90
CA HIS A 385 14.38 -6.83 15.91
C HIS A 385 14.07 -7.36 17.31
N GLU A 386 14.65 -6.77 18.37
CA GLU A 386 14.35 -7.16 19.75
C GLU A 386 12.89 -6.92 20.12
N ALA A 387 12.25 -5.89 19.55
CA ALA A 387 10.84 -5.60 19.79
C ALA A 387 9.91 -6.69 19.27
N ILE A 388 10.35 -7.45 18.27
CA ILE A 388 9.60 -8.54 17.63
C ILE A 388 10.21 -9.92 17.87
N ALA A 389 11.21 -10.07 18.74
CA ALA A 389 11.87 -11.34 19.03
C ALA A 389 10.92 -12.46 19.48
N SER A 390 9.76 -12.09 20.06
CA SER A 390 8.74 -13.05 20.46
C SER A 390 7.71 -13.38 19.39
N LEU A 391 7.83 -12.78 18.19
CA LEU A 391 6.95 -13.12 17.04
C LEU A 391 7.29 -14.54 16.57
N LYS A 392 6.29 -15.40 16.59
CA LYS A 392 6.42 -16.75 16.02
C LYS A 392 6.23 -16.67 14.52
N GLN A 393 7.24 -17.03 13.76
CA GLN A 393 7.14 -17.22 12.31
C GLN A 393 6.73 -18.66 12.00
N PRO A 394 5.91 -18.90 10.97
CA PRO A 394 5.64 -20.25 10.49
C PRO A 394 6.94 -20.87 9.98
N LEU A 395 7.10 -22.19 10.13
CA LEU A 395 8.23 -22.93 9.54
C LEU A 395 8.09 -23.03 8.02
N GLU A 396 6.88 -23.14 7.54
CA GLU A 396 6.58 -23.26 6.11
C GLU A 396 5.42 -22.35 5.71
N SER A 397 5.53 -21.74 4.53
CA SER A 397 4.44 -20.98 3.90
C SER A 397 4.40 -21.22 2.39
N LYS A 398 3.21 -21.21 1.80
CA LYS A 398 3.01 -21.38 0.35
C LYS A 398 1.77 -20.63 -0.13
N GLU A 399 1.91 -19.92 -1.25
CA GLU A 399 0.77 -19.43 -2.03
C GLU A 399 0.61 -20.24 -3.31
N ILE A 400 -0.60 -20.71 -3.59
CA ILE A 400 -0.98 -21.40 -4.82
C ILE A 400 -2.06 -20.58 -5.52
N ARG A 401 -1.88 -20.24 -6.78
CA ARG A 401 -2.83 -19.46 -7.57
C ARG A 401 -3.63 -20.38 -8.48
N ILE A 402 -4.85 -20.72 -8.10
CA ILE A 402 -5.76 -21.61 -8.84
C ILE A 402 -6.45 -20.79 -9.93
N LYS A 403 -6.13 -21.06 -11.20
CA LYS A 403 -6.76 -20.39 -12.34
C LYS A 403 -8.19 -20.86 -12.54
N LEU A 404 -9.10 -19.94 -12.78
CA LEU A 404 -10.50 -20.20 -13.12
C LEU A 404 -10.70 -20.02 -14.62
N ALA A 405 -11.14 -21.07 -15.30
CA ALA A 405 -11.39 -21.05 -16.75
C ALA A 405 -12.84 -20.71 -17.11
N ASP A 406 -13.73 -20.62 -16.13
CA ASP A 406 -15.15 -20.33 -16.34
C ASP A 406 -15.34 -18.85 -16.73
N PRO A 407 -16.11 -18.53 -17.76
CA PRO A 407 -16.45 -17.15 -18.11
C PRO A 407 -17.12 -16.37 -16.96
N ASP A 408 -17.97 -17.04 -16.16
CA ASP A 408 -18.51 -16.49 -14.91
C ASP A 408 -17.68 -16.98 -13.70
N PHE A 409 -16.41 -16.58 -13.70
CA PHE A 409 -15.48 -17.00 -12.67
C PHE A 409 -15.90 -16.59 -11.25
N LYS A 410 -16.71 -15.54 -11.10
CA LYS A 410 -17.20 -15.06 -9.80
C LYS A 410 -18.21 -16.04 -9.20
N ALA A 411 -19.23 -16.42 -9.97
CA ALA A 411 -20.22 -17.40 -9.52
C ALA A 411 -19.58 -18.78 -9.32
N TYR A 412 -18.70 -19.20 -10.24
CA TYR A 412 -17.97 -20.45 -10.13
C TYR A 412 -17.08 -20.49 -8.87
N GLY A 413 -16.31 -19.43 -8.60
CA GLY A 413 -15.46 -19.33 -7.41
C GLY A 413 -16.26 -19.31 -6.11
N ALA A 414 -17.40 -18.62 -6.06
CA ALA A 414 -18.29 -18.66 -4.91
C ALA A 414 -18.82 -20.07 -4.62
N ALA A 415 -19.23 -20.82 -5.66
CA ALA A 415 -19.66 -22.21 -5.53
C ALA A 415 -18.52 -23.11 -5.01
N LYS A 416 -17.27 -22.89 -5.49
CA LYS A 416 -16.08 -23.61 -5.02
C LYS A 416 -15.75 -23.32 -3.55
N LEU A 417 -15.92 -22.08 -3.08
CA LEU A 417 -15.75 -21.74 -1.66
C LEU A 417 -16.77 -22.49 -0.77
N GLU A 418 -18.04 -22.53 -1.16
CA GLU A 418 -19.07 -23.28 -0.43
C GLU A 418 -18.81 -24.80 -0.43
N GLU A 419 -18.39 -25.36 -1.57
CA GLU A 419 -17.98 -26.76 -1.67
C GLU A 419 -16.81 -27.07 -0.71
N ALA A 420 -15.77 -26.20 -0.71
CA ALA A 420 -14.61 -26.33 0.16
C ALA A 420 -15.01 -26.23 1.64
N LYS A 421 -15.94 -25.32 1.99
CA LYS A 421 -16.45 -25.14 3.35
C LYS A 421 -17.12 -26.41 3.88
N VAL A 422 -18.01 -27.00 3.08
CA VAL A 422 -18.71 -28.26 3.45
C VAL A 422 -17.68 -29.39 3.66
N LYS A 423 -16.71 -29.54 2.77
CA LYS A 423 -15.67 -30.55 2.86
C LYS A 423 -14.75 -30.36 4.06
N ALA A 424 -14.29 -29.12 4.29
CA ALA A 424 -13.44 -28.79 5.43
C ALA A 424 -14.11 -29.12 6.77
N ALA A 425 -15.42 -28.88 6.89
CA ALA A 425 -16.18 -29.16 8.11
C ALA A 425 -16.25 -30.65 8.45
N THR A 426 -15.97 -31.57 7.50
CA THR A 426 -15.96 -33.03 7.74
C THR A 426 -14.58 -33.53 8.18
N MET A 427 -13.55 -32.73 8.09
CA MET A 427 -12.17 -33.13 8.37
C MET A 427 -11.86 -33.06 9.86
N SER A 428 -11.32 -34.15 10.41
CA SER A 428 -10.84 -34.14 11.80
C SER A 428 -9.64 -33.22 11.97
N GLY A 429 -9.67 -32.39 13.00
CA GLY A 429 -8.60 -31.41 13.30
C GLY A 429 -8.63 -30.14 12.44
N TRP A 430 -9.64 -29.99 11.57
CA TRP A 430 -9.86 -28.76 10.82
C TRP A 430 -11.02 -27.96 11.43
N ASN A 431 -10.78 -26.67 11.68
CA ASN A 431 -11.77 -25.79 12.27
C ASN A 431 -11.94 -24.55 11.38
N ILE A 432 -13.18 -24.30 10.93
CA ILE A 432 -13.50 -23.08 10.19
C ILE A 432 -13.37 -21.92 11.15
N VAL A 433 -12.59 -20.91 10.75
CA VAL A 433 -12.34 -19.70 11.56
C VAL A 433 -13.50 -18.72 11.38
N GLU A 434 -14.10 -18.31 12.50
CA GLU A 434 -15.16 -17.29 12.53
C GLU A 434 -14.90 -16.29 13.67
N PRO A 435 -15.11 -14.99 13.49
CA PRO A 435 -15.53 -14.36 12.22
C PRO A 435 -14.43 -14.36 11.18
N ASN A 436 -14.81 -14.50 9.91
CA ASN A 436 -13.92 -14.37 8.76
C ASN A 436 -14.59 -13.49 7.69
N TYR A 437 -13.88 -12.52 7.17
CA TYR A 437 -14.41 -11.50 6.27
C TYR A 437 -14.03 -11.72 4.80
N GLU A 438 -13.14 -12.67 4.52
CA GLU A 438 -12.69 -12.98 3.16
C GLU A 438 -12.49 -14.47 2.95
N GLY A 439 -13.17 -15.03 1.95
CA GLY A 439 -13.00 -16.41 1.55
C GLY A 439 -13.31 -17.44 2.64
N LEU A 440 -12.54 -18.50 2.69
CA LEU A 440 -12.63 -19.58 3.68
C LEU A 440 -11.28 -19.77 4.36
N ARG A 441 -11.18 -19.39 5.65
CA ARG A 441 -10.02 -19.67 6.49
C ARG A 441 -10.30 -20.88 7.38
N VAL A 442 -9.35 -21.80 7.43
CA VAL A 442 -9.43 -23.03 8.22
C VAL A 442 -8.15 -23.19 9.03
N SER A 443 -8.30 -23.39 10.33
CA SER A 443 -7.21 -23.76 11.24
C SER A 443 -7.05 -25.28 11.25
N CYS A 444 -5.82 -25.77 11.13
CA CYS A 444 -5.44 -27.17 11.12
C CYS A 444 -4.67 -27.49 12.41
N THR A 445 -5.25 -28.33 13.28
CA THR A 445 -4.71 -28.62 14.63
C THR A 445 -4.10 -30.03 14.75
N ASN A 446 -4.04 -30.80 13.67
CA ASN A 446 -3.36 -32.09 13.66
C ASN A 446 -1.84 -31.86 13.82
N ALA A 447 -1.17 -32.79 14.54
CA ALA A 447 0.25 -32.64 14.87
C ALA A 447 1.18 -32.61 13.62
N ASP A 448 0.75 -33.17 12.49
CA ASP A 448 1.47 -33.19 11.22
C ASP A 448 1.10 -32.00 10.30
N GLU A 449 0.21 -31.12 10.73
CA GLU A 449 -0.27 -29.97 9.97
C GLU A 449 0.04 -28.66 10.70
N ASP A 450 -0.37 -28.54 11.97
CA ASP A 450 -0.26 -27.39 12.88
C ASP A 450 -0.11 -26.05 12.14
N GLY A 451 -1.24 -25.56 11.63
CA GLY A 451 -1.21 -24.35 10.79
C GLY A 451 -2.59 -23.93 10.32
N TRP A 452 -2.64 -23.31 9.18
CA TRP A 452 -3.91 -22.84 8.57
C TRP A 452 -3.80 -22.77 7.06
N TRP A 453 -4.96 -22.69 6.42
CA TRP A 453 -5.08 -22.32 5.02
C TRP A 453 -6.22 -21.32 4.79
N LEU A 454 -6.08 -20.49 3.76
CA LEU A 454 -7.09 -19.52 3.32
C LEU A 454 -7.28 -19.64 1.82
N LEU A 455 -8.47 -20.01 1.38
CA LEU A 455 -8.91 -19.97 -0.02
C LEU A 455 -9.80 -18.76 -0.22
N ARG A 456 -9.48 -17.90 -1.19
CA ARG A 456 -10.24 -16.68 -1.47
C ARG A 456 -10.35 -16.40 -2.96
N MET A 457 -11.23 -15.49 -3.35
CA MET A 457 -11.28 -14.95 -4.71
C MET A 457 -10.25 -13.83 -4.88
N SER A 458 -9.59 -13.76 -6.04
CA SER A 458 -8.87 -12.56 -6.41
C SER A 458 -9.83 -11.39 -6.66
N LEU A 459 -9.41 -10.18 -6.33
CA LEU A 459 -10.20 -8.97 -6.57
C LEU A 459 -10.29 -8.64 -8.07
N HIS A 460 -9.26 -8.97 -8.85
CA HIS A 460 -9.08 -8.47 -10.21
C HIS A 460 -8.97 -9.58 -11.27
N ASP A 461 -8.40 -10.72 -10.92
CA ASP A 461 -8.08 -11.78 -11.86
C ASP A 461 -8.99 -13.00 -11.69
N PRO A 462 -9.21 -13.81 -12.75
CA PRO A 462 -9.94 -15.08 -12.67
C PRO A 462 -9.09 -16.18 -12.00
N VAL A 463 -8.71 -15.92 -10.73
CA VAL A 463 -7.91 -16.84 -9.92
C VAL A 463 -8.45 -16.92 -8.49
N MET A 464 -8.23 -18.05 -7.85
CA MET A 464 -8.41 -18.23 -6.42
C MET A 464 -7.04 -18.43 -5.76
N PRO A 465 -6.49 -17.44 -5.05
CA PRO A 465 -5.32 -17.66 -4.22
C PRO A 465 -5.66 -18.56 -3.04
N LEU A 466 -4.78 -19.55 -2.80
CA LEU A 466 -4.76 -20.40 -1.64
C LEU A 466 -3.46 -20.15 -0.88
N ASN A 467 -3.56 -19.59 0.30
CA ASN A 467 -2.44 -19.39 1.20
C ASN A 467 -2.45 -20.53 2.24
N ILE A 468 -1.28 -21.11 2.51
CA ILE A 468 -1.08 -22.18 3.50
C ILE A 468 0.14 -21.80 4.34
N GLU A 469 0.02 -21.91 5.65
CA GLU A 469 1.15 -21.83 6.59
C GLU A 469 1.11 -23.00 7.57
N SER A 470 2.29 -23.43 8.00
CA SER A 470 2.46 -24.46 9.03
C SER A 470 3.62 -24.17 9.97
N ASN A 471 3.46 -24.57 11.21
CA ASN A 471 4.46 -24.48 12.29
C ASN A 471 5.32 -25.76 12.42
N VAL A 472 5.07 -26.75 11.56
CA VAL A 472 5.81 -28.03 11.56
C VAL A 472 6.40 -28.33 10.19
N GLU A 473 7.52 -29.01 10.16
CA GLU A 473 8.17 -29.44 8.93
C GLU A 473 7.30 -30.44 8.15
N GLY A 474 7.11 -30.19 6.85
CA GLY A 474 6.23 -31.00 5.97
C GLY A 474 4.74 -30.70 6.13
N GLY A 475 4.35 -29.78 7.00
CA GLY A 475 2.94 -29.50 7.30
C GLY A 475 2.20 -28.84 6.15
N VAL A 476 2.85 -27.96 5.40
CA VAL A 476 2.27 -27.41 4.15
C VAL A 476 1.96 -28.52 3.16
N ALA A 477 2.86 -29.49 2.97
CA ALA A 477 2.64 -30.63 2.07
C ALA A 477 1.51 -31.54 2.58
N ALA A 478 1.37 -31.73 3.90
CA ALA A 478 0.30 -32.51 4.50
C ALA A 478 -1.08 -31.86 4.26
N ILE A 479 -1.20 -30.56 4.47
CA ILE A 479 -2.41 -29.79 4.21
C ILE A 479 -2.73 -29.82 2.71
N GLU A 480 -1.75 -29.57 1.83
CA GLU A 480 -1.92 -29.58 0.37
C GLU A 480 -2.43 -30.96 -0.13
N ARG A 481 -1.87 -32.05 0.37
CA ARG A 481 -2.33 -33.42 0.04
C ARG A 481 -3.81 -33.59 0.39
N LYS A 482 -4.23 -33.22 1.59
CA LYS A 482 -5.64 -33.32 2.01
C LYS A 482 -6.55 -32.42 1.18
N LEU A 483 -6.13 -31.22 0.82
CA LEU A 483 -6.90 -30.34 -0.07
C LEU A 483 -7.07 -30.94 -1.47
N ARG A 484 -6.08 -31.70 -1.99
CA ARG A 484 -6.20 -32.47 -3.25
C ARG A 484 -7.15 -33.64 -3.12
N GLU A 485 -7.05 -34.43 -2.04
CA GLU A 485 -7.97 -35.57 -1.76
C GLU A 485 -9.43 -35.11 -1.67
N LEU A 486 -9.66 -33.91 -1.12
CA LEU A 486 -10.98 -33.29 -1.07
C LEU A 486 -11.41 -32.65 -2.41
N GLY A 487 -10.53 -32.59 -3.43
CA GLY A 487 -10.81 -31.94 -4.70
C GLY A 487 -11.00 -30.42 -4.59
N VAL A 488 -10.45 -29.81 -3.54
CA VAL A 488 -10.36 -28.32 -3.40
C VAL A 488 -9.22 -27.81 -4.27
N LEU A 489 -8.11 -28.53 -4.31
CA LEU A 489 -6.98 -28.34 -5.21
C LEU A 489 -7.08 -29.37 -6.34
N LEU A 490 -7.19 -28.89 -7.57
CA LEU A 490 -7.10 -29.75 -8.77
C LEU A 490 -5.61 -29.98 -9.12
N ASN A 491 -5.33 -31.12 -9.74
CA ASN A 491 -3.98 -31.52 -10.17
C ASN A 491 -3.39 -30.56 -11.20
#